data_4b399cc237cddb28b42a40256a4e0651
#
_entry.id   4b399cc237cddb28b42a40256a4e0651
#
_cell.length_a   1.000
_cell.length_b   1.000
_cell.length_c   1.000
_cell.angle_alpha   90.00
_cell.angle_beta   90.00
_cell.angle_gamma   90.00
#
_symmetry.space_group_name_H-M   'P 1'
#
loop_
_entity.id
_entity.type
_entity.pdbx_description
1 polymer ?
#
loop_
_entity_poly.entity_id
_entity_poly.type
_entity_poly.pdbx_seq_one_letter_code
_entity_poly.pdbx_strand_id
1 'polypeptide(L)'
;IRYRYQSEGDKIKGTDQVVNEKQTNDNSRDYRDRIRANAQVNDRTKVTYGISTNSISFADNSTASNSDNNNIYTDLANVDYNFGGNNWDLLVGRYEYIMGGPRAYGFFYGDAFDGAQLKYQNDKFAATAGYGKFKEGPIGGAWTGSYNLGADDYDVEASAKTAYGELEGFFGGGRMAGSAVGVYYNNIMPNASVTHKDTTINGAFDNIDVWGAYASVNFGKWNALANYETYRDVIDNGNGSKDNADVWVGKLTYGAANFATPKSWDAWVEYLNADQFDIDGTFIGSTNGWRNDSLTSNVKSWGVGVDYTFAKNAQFQVMQSFATSAKKGDADPGEETRAQFVFVF
;
A
#
# COMPACT_ATOMS: atom_id res chain seq x y z
N ILE A 1 -17.12 -3.42 -6.74
CA ILE A 1 -16.97 -4.88 -6.53
C ILE A 1 -15.69 -5.33 -7.18
N ARG A 2 -14.90 -6.13 -6.47
CA ARG A 2 -13.72 -6.79 -7.00
C ARG A 2 -13.82 -8.29 -6.77
N TYR A 3 -13.57 -9.07 -7.82
CA TYR A 3 -13.33 -10.51 -7.74
C TYR A 3 -11.87 -10.77 -8.07
N ARG A 4 -11.14 -11.47 -7.21
CA ARG A 4 -9.71 -11.68 -7.33
C ARG A 4 -9.37 -13.18 -7.22
N TYR A 5 -8.48 -13.61 -8.10
CA TYR A 5 -7.66 -14.82 -7.96
C TYR A 5 -6.22 -14.39 -7.73
N GLN A 6 -5.57 -15.01 -6.79
CA GLN A 6 -4.18 -14.78 -6.46
C GLN A 6 -3.51 -16.10 -6.12
N SER A 7 -2.33 -16.32 -6.65
CA SER A 7 -1.50 -17.49 -6.40
C SER A 7 -0.08 -17.04 -6.17
N GLU A 8 0.53 -17.54 -5.14
CA GLU A 8 1.95 -17.38 -4.84
C GLU A 8 2.60 -18.76 -4.83
N GLY A 9 3.70 -18.91 -5.56
CA GLY A 9 4.47 -20.15 -5.59
C GLY A 9 5.63 -20.08 -4.60
N ASP A 10 5.84 -21.12 -3.80
CA ASP A 10 7.02 -21.25 -2.97
C ASP A 10 8.20 -21.68 -3.82
N LYS A 11 9.25 -20.84 -3.92
CA LYS A 11 10.56 -21.24 -4.45
C LYS A 11 11.58 -21.25 -3.32
N ILE A 12 12.00 -22.43 -2.94
CA ILE A 12 13.18 -22.59 -2.10
C ILE A 12 14.37 -22.82 -3.02
N LYS A 13 15.26 -21.82 -3.13
CA LYS A 13 16.47 -21.90 -3.91
C LYS A 13 17.63 -22.28 -2.98
N GLY A 14 18.33 -23.37 -3.29
CA GLY A 14 19.67 -23.65 -2.73
C GLY A 14 19.77 -24.70 -1.64
N THR A 15 18.74 -25.43 -1.29
CA THR A 15 18.88 -26.65 -0.53
C THR A 15 18.43 -27.84 -1.38
N ASP A 16 19.28 -28.89 -1.49
CA ASP A 16 18.89 -30.20 -2.03
C ASP A 16 17.84 -30.92 -1.14
N GLN A 17 17.25 -30.21 -0.20
CA GLN A 17 16.13 -30.69 0.58
C GLN A 17 14.86 -30.40 -0.19
N VAL A 18 14.41 -31.38 -0.94
CA VAL A 18 13.01 -31.54 -1.32
C VAL A 18 12.20 -31.55 -0.02
N VAL A 19 11.82 -30.38 0.45
CA VAL A 19 10.82 -30.27 1.52
C VAL A 19 9.52 -30.73 0.88
N ASN A 20 9.18 -32.00 1.14
CA ASN A 20 7.95 -32.69 0.78
C ASN A 20 7.10 -31.97 -0.28
N GLU A 21 6.96 -32.58 -1.42
CA GLU A 21 6.27 -32.23 -2.66
C GLU A 21 4.86 -31.62 -2.57
N LYS A 22 4.46 -31.01 -1.51
CA LYS A 22 3.34 -30.10 -1.44
C LYS A 22 3.89 -28.68 -1.51
N GLN A 23 4.16 -28.23 -2.74
CA GLN A 23 3.98 -26.81 -3.05
C GLN A 23 2.56 -26.47 -2.59
N THR A 24 2.44 -25.93 -1.43
CA THR A 24 1.23 -25.23 -1.02
C THR A 24 1.22 -23.94 -1.82
N ASN A 25 0.79 -24.03 -3.10
CA ASN A 25 0.37 -22.84 -3.81
C ASN A 25 -0.76 -22.26 -2.98
N ASP A 26 -0.47 -21.20 -2.25
CA ASP A 26 -1.49 -20.44 -1.56
C ASP A 26 -2.34 -19.73 -2.61
N ASN A 27 -3.35 -20.46 -3.10
CA ASN A 27 -4.33 -19.93 -4.02
C ASN A 27 -5.44 -19.29 -3.20
N SER A 28 -5.58 -17.99 -3.27
CA SER A 28 -6.73 -17.31 -2.71
C SER A 28 -7.70 -16.88 -3.80
N ARG A 29 -8.98 -17.04 -3.53
CA ARG A 29 -10.07 -16.53 -4.35
C ARG A 29 -10.97 -15.73 -3.45
N ASP A 30 -11.08 -14.45 -3.70
CA ASP A 30 -11.84 -13.56 -2.85
C ASP A 30 -12.66 -12.54 -3.65
N TYR A 31 -13.64 -11.96 -2.98
CA TYR A 31 -14.33 -10.77 -3.44
C TYR A 31 -14.35 -9.70 -2.34
N ARG A 32 -14.48 -8.46 -2.75
CA ARG A 32 -14.64 -7.32 -1.87
C ARG A 32 -15.62 -6.32 -2.48
N ASP A 33 -16.53 -5.83 -1.65
CA ASP A 33 -17.48 -4.81 -2.01
C ASP A 33 -17.12 -3.50 -1.32
N ARG A 34 -17.17 -2.40 -2.06
CA ARG A 34 -17.05 -1.04 -1.55
C ARG A 34 -18.19 -0.18 -2.10
N ILE A 35 -18.82 0.59 -1.24
CA ILE A 35 -19.82 1.58 -1.61
C ILE A 35 -19.37 2.92 -1.04
N ARG A 36 -19.19 3.92 -1.92
CA ARG A 36 -18.77 5.27 -1.54
C ARG A 36 -19.78 6.27 -2.06
N ALA A 37 -20.23 7.16 -1.19
CA ALA A 37 -21.13 8.25 -1.50
C ALA A 37 -20.41 9.58 -1.31
N ASN A 38 -20.62 10.51 -2.26
CA ASN A 38 -20.12 11.86 -2.20
C ASN A 38 -21.31 12.83 -2.20
N ALA A 39 -21.35 13.75 -1.25
CA ALA A 39 -22.36 14.78 -1.15
C ALA A 39 -21.69 16.16 -1.19
N GLN A 40 -22.11 17.00 -2.14
CA GLN A 40 -21.77 18.41 -2.14
C GLN A 40 -22.74 19.13 -1.21
N VAL A 41 -22.24 19.56 -0.04
CA VAL A 41 -23.05 20.23 0.99
C VAL A 41 -23.29 21.70 0.61
N ASN A 42 -22.27 22.36 0.09
CA ASN A 42 -22.29 23.71 -0.46
C ASN A 42 -21.12 23.91 -1.42
N ASP A 43 -20.96 25.09 -1.99
CA ASP A 43 -19.93 25.40 -3.00
C ASP A 43 -18.48 25.11 -2.54
N ARG A 44 -18.26 24.98 -1.24
CA ARG A 44 -16.91 24.80 -0.64
C ARG A 44 -16.75 23.50 0.15
N THR A 45 -17.83 22.79 0.42
CA THR A 45 -17.79 21.64 1.33
C THR A 45 -18.33 20.40 0.65
N LYS A 46 -17.48 19.38 0.57
CA LYS A 46 -17.83 18.04 0.11
C LYS A 46 -17.67 17.06 1.27
N VAL A 47 -18.61 16.14 1.41
CA VAL A 47 -18.56 15.04 2.36
C VAL A 47 -18.45 13.73 1.59
N THR A 48 -17.53 12.87 2.02
CA THR A 48 -17.40 11.51 1.48
C THR A 48 -17.64 10.52 2.61
N TYR A 49 -18.52 9.56 2.36
CA TYR A 49 -18.75 8.43 3.25
C TYR A 49 -18.69 7.13 2.46
N GLY A 50 -17.98 6.14 2.97
CA GLY A 50 -17.81 4.84 2.34
C GLY A 50 -17.83 3.70 3.33
N ILE A 51 -18.36 2.58 2.89
CA ILE A 51 -18.32 1.30 3.58
C ILE A 51 -17.63 0.27 2.70
N SER A 52 -16.95 -0.68 3.31
CA SER A 52 -16.29 -1.81 2.63
C SER A 52 -16.50 -3.08 3.43
N THR A 53 -16.53 -4.19 2.72
CA THR A 53 -16.30 -5.50 3.33
C THR A 53 -14.79 -5.79 3.37
N ASN A 54 -14.37 -6.72 4.21
CA ASN A 54 -13.08 -7.38 4.07
C ASN A 54 -13.01 -8.16 2.75
N SER A 55 -11.83 -8.64 2.38
CA SER A 55 -11.74 -9.67 1.33
C SER A 55 -12.38 -10.94 1.85
N ILE A 56 -13.46 -11.38 1.20
CA ILE A 56 -14.25 -12.53 1.60
C ILE A 56 -13.87 -13.69 0.67
N SER A 57 -13.35 -14.77 1.24
CA SER A 57 -12.98 -15.96 0.48
C SER A 57 -14.23 -16.69 -0.06
N PHE A 58 -14.11 -17.26 -1.25
CA PHE A 58 -15.16 -18.15 -1.77
C PHE A 58 -15.20 -19.46 -0.96
N ALA A 59 -16.41 -20.05 -0.83
CA ALA A 59 -16.71 -21.16 0.06
C ALA A 59 -16.01 -22.50 -0.24
N ASP A 60 -15.25 -22.61 -1.30
CA ASP A 60 -14.49 -23.80 -1.69
C ASP A 60 -13.13 -23.95 -0.97
N ASN A 61 -12.74 -22.99 -0.15
CA ASN A 61 -11.60 -23.12 0.74
C ASN A 61 -11.94 -24.04 1.90
N SER A 62 -11.42 -25.26 1.82
CA SER A 62 -11.68 -26.36 2.77
C SER A 62 -11.04 -26.19 4.16
N THR A 63 -10.42 -25.08 4.44
CA THR A 63 -9.95 -24.75 5.79
C THR A 63 -11.11 -24.19 6.60
N ALA A 64 -11.46 -24.92 7.65
CA ALA A 64 -12.59 -24.69 8.55
C ALA A 64 -12.56 -23.37 9.36
N SER A 65 -11.72 -22.44 9.01
CA SER A 65 -11.70 -21.06 9.54
C SER A 65 -12.49 -20.10 8.65
N ASN A 66 -13.49 -20.57 7.92
CA ASN A 66 -14.58 -19.74 7.44
C ASN A 66 -15.40 -19.23 8.64
N SER A 67 -14.75 -18.48 9.51
CA SER A 67 -15.49 -17.45 10.22
C SER A 67 -15.93 -16.50 9.13
N ASP A 68 -17.20 -16.54 8.78
CA ASP A 68 -17.88 -15.53 7.97
C ASP A 68 -17.80 -14.18 8.69
N ASN A 69 -16.59 -13.66 8.87
CA ASN A 69 -16.34 -12.32 9.32
C ASN A 69 -16.63 -11.37 8.16
N ASN A 70 -17.89 -11.41 7.73
CA ASN A 70 -18.47 -10.47 6.78
C ASN A 70 -18.62 -9.09 7.45
N ASN A 71 -17.58 -8.63 8.12
CA ASN A 71 -17.60 -7.36 8.78
C ASN A 71 -17.64 -6.26 7.74
N ILE A 72 -18.69 -5.46 7.81
CA ILE A 72 -18.78 -4.19 7.09
C ILE A 72 -18.13 -3.14 7.98
N TYR A 73 -17.17 -2.42 7.44
CA TYR A 73 -16.49 -1.35 8.16
C TYR A 73 -16.52 -0.03 7.39
N THR A 74 -16.30 1.08 8.08
CA THR A 74 -16.18 2.39 7.47
C THR A 74 -14.87 2.46 6.70
N ASP A 75 -14.96 2.54 5.38
CA ASP A 75 -13.85 2.69 4.44
C ASP A 75 -13.36 4.14 4.42
N LEU A 76 -14.27 5.08 4.18
CA LEU A 76 -14.01 6.52 4.21
C LEU A 76 -15.06 7.26 5.03
N ALA A 77 -14.67 8.35 5.70
CA ALA A 77 -15.58 9.25 6.41
C ALA A 77 -14.88 10.60 6.58
N ASN A 78 -15.00 11.48 5.59
CA ASN A 78 -14.28 12.75 5.61
C ASN A 78 -15.08 13.94 5.08
N VAL A 79 -14.59 15.10 5.46
CA VAL A 79 -15.05 16.40 4.98
C VAL A 79 -13.87 17.06 4.26
N ASP A 80 -14.12 17.50 3.05
CA ASP A 80 -13.19 18.27 2.23
C ASP A 80 -13.75 19.71 2.12
N TYR A 81 -12.97 20.66 2.63
CA TYR A 81 -13.32 22.06 2.68
C TYR A 81 -12.37 22.92 1.84
N ASN A 82 -12.89 23.55 0.79
CA ASN A 82 -12.15 24.50 -0.02
C ASN A 82 -12.25 25.92 0.57
N PHE A 83 -11.12 26.56 0.85
CA PHE A 83 -11.09 27.92 1.44
C PHE A 83 -11.54 29.03 0.48
N GLY A 84 -11.80 28.70 -0.76
CA GLY A 84 -12.06 29.63 -1.86
C GLY A 84 -10.79 29.93 -2.67
N GLY A 85 -10.97 30.42 -3.89
CA GLY A 85 -9.84 30.66 -4.81
C GLY A 85 -9.25 29.40 -5.45
N ASN A 86 -9.84 28.23 -5.23
CA ASN A 86 -9.52 26.92 -5.84
C ASN A 86 -8.12 26.33 -5.56
N ASN A 87 -7.36 26.87 -4.61
CA ASN A 87 -5.98 26.44 -4.39
C ASN A 87 -5.76 25.75 -3.05
N TRP A 88 -6.55 26.05 -2.04
CA TRP A 88 -6.40 25.53 -0.70
C TRP A 88 -7.56 24.64 -0.31
N ASP A 89 -7.25 23.41 0.12
CA ASP A 89 -8.20 22.43 0.62
C ASP A 89 -7.77 21.90 1.97
N LEU A 90 -8.72 21.72 2.88
CA LEU A 90 -8.58 21.06 4.16
C LEU A 90 -9.42 19.78 4.16
N LEU A 91 -8.78 18.64 4.25
CA LEU A 91 -9.40 17.33 4.35
C LEU A 91 -9.29 16.83 5.78
N VAL A 92 -10.41 16.44 6.40
CA VAL A 92 -10.44 15.96 7.79
C VAL A 92 -11.32 14.72 7.89
N GLY A 93 -10.84 13.74 8.66
CA GLY A 93 -11.53 12.48 8.91
C GLY A 93 -10.77 11.28 8.37
N ARG A 94 -11.50 10.25 7.94
CA ARG A 94 -10.92 9.06 7.30
C ARG A 94 -10.87 9.23 5.80
N TYR A 95 -9.68 9.26 5.24
CA TYR A 95 -9.44 9.42 3.80
C TYR A 95 -8.36 8.45 3.30
N GLU A 96 -8.26 8.28 2.00
CA GLU A 96 -7.21 7.50 1.37
C GLU A 96 -5.92 8.35 1.32
N TYR A 97 -4.86 7.86 1.93
CA TYR A 97 -3.54 8.48 1.91
C TYR A 97 -2.57 7.57 1.17
N ILE A 98 -1.93 8.09 0.14
CA ILE A 98 -0.83 7.44 -0.56
C ILE A 98 0.41 8.28 -0.29
N MET A 99 1.42 7.66 0.30
CA MET A 99 2.69 8.32 0.59
C MET A 99 3.33 8.81 -0.71
N GLY A 100 3.69 10.09 -0.78
CA GLY A 100 4.18 10.72 -2.00
C GLY A 100 3.09 11.13 -2.99
N GLY A 101 1.80 10.98 -2.63
CA GLY A 101 0.66 11.36 -3.44
C GLY A 101 0.34 10.41 -4.60
N PRO A 102 -0.78 10.64 -5.33
CA PRO A 102 -1.30 9.68 -6.30
C PRO A 102 -0.48 9.54 -7.59
N ARG A 103 0.53 10.38 -7.78
CA ARG A 103 1.44 10.30 -8.93
C ARG A 103 2.75 9.60 -8.60
N ALA A 104 3.04 9.41 -7.32
CA ALA A 104 4.13 8.60 -6.84
C ALA A 104 3.72 7.14 -6.74
N TYR A 105 4.70 6.28 -6.60
CA TYR A 105 4.50 4.92 -6.13
C TYR A 105 5.00 4.88 -4.68
N GLY A 106 4.31 5.58 -3.78
CA GLY A 106 4.61 5.54 -2.36
C GLY A 106 4.47 4.13 -1.85
N PHE A 107 5.58 3.43 -1.73
CA PHE A 107 5.60 1.98 -1.61
C PHE A 107 5.02 1.50 -0.29
N PHE A 108 5.39 2.19 0.78
CA PHE A 108 5.05 1.76 2.12
C PHE A 108 3.56 1.83 2.44
N TYR A 109 2.89 2.92 2.06
CA TYR A 109 1.51 3.14 2.44
C TYR A 109 0.63 3.70 1.34
N GLY A 110 -0.51 3.07 1.14
CA GLY A 110 -1.57 3.50 0.23
C GLY A 110 -2.91 2.90 0.67
N ASP A 111 -3.50 3.42 1.76
CA ASP A 111 -4.77 2.94 2.31
C ASP A 111 -5.46 4.03 3.17
N ALA A 112 -6.49 3.63 3.93
CA ALA A 112 -7.25 4.51 4.80
C ALA A 112 -6.40 5.12 5.92
N PHE A 113 -6.60 6.41 6.17
CA PHE A 113 -5.86 7.21 7.12
C PHE A 113 -6.82 8.10 7.90
N ASP A 114 -6.70 8.11 9.22
CA ASP A 114 -7.54 8.91 10.12
C ASP A 114 -6.78 10.17 10.55
N GLY A 115 -7.11 11.34 9.98
CA GLY A 115 -6.35 12.54 10.26
C GLY A 115 -6.88 13.82 9.64
N ALA A 116 -5.95 14.76 9.48
CA ALA A 116 -6.19 16.02 8.79
C ALA A 116 -5.05 16.31 7.82
N GLN A 117 -5.39 16.86 6.66
CA GLN A 117 -4.48 17.26 5.61
C GLN A 117 -4.83 18.64 5.09
N LEU A 118 -3.84 19.52 5.05
CA LEU A 118 -3.93 20.80 4.36
C LEU A 118 -3.15 20.71 3.06
N LYS A 119 -3.77 21.06 1.95
CA LYS A 119 -3.17 21.03 0.63
C LYS A 119 -3.31 22.37 -0.07
N TYR A 120 -2.21 22.83 -0.65
CA TYR A 120 -2.19 23.88 -1.66
C TYR A 120 -1.86 23.27 -3.00
N GLN A 121 -2.57 23.62 -4.05
CA GLN A 121 -2.25 23.20 -5.41
C GLN A 121 -2.60 24.27 -6.43
N ASN A 122 -1.71 24.47 -7.39
CA ASN A 122 -1.95 25.24 -8.61
C ASN A 122 -1.52 24.41 -9.84
N ASP A 123 -1.44 25.03 -11.00
CA ASP A 123 -1.04 24.38 -12.25
C ASP A 123 0.44 23.99 -12.35
N LYS A 124 1.28 24.50 -11.45
CA LYS A 124 2.74 24.32 -11.45
C LYS A 124 3.25 23.46 -10.31
N PHE A 125 2.64 23.56 -9.14
CA PHE A 125 3.08 22.81 -7.97
C PHE A 125 1.94 22.53 -7.00
N ALA A 126 2.18 21.53 -6.13
CA ALA A 126 1.38 21.28 -4.94
C ALA A 126 2.28 21.17 -3.71
N ALA A 127 1.73 21.57 -2.56
CA ALA A 127 2.32 21.37 -1.26
C ALA A 127 1.26 20.80 -0.32
N THR A 128 1.59 19.72 0.37
CA THR A 128 0.69 19.03 1.28
C THR A 128 1.36 18.85 2.63
N ALA A 129 0.62 19.06 3.71
CA ALA A 129 1.04 18.73 5.06
C ALA A 129 -0.12 18.07 5.81
N GLY A 130 0.17 17.05 6.60
CA GLY A 130 -0.85 16.33 7.33
C GLY A 130 -0.36 15.67 8.60
N TYR A 131 -1.33 15.24 9.42
CA TYR A 131 -1.11 14.52 10.65
C TYR A 131 -2.27 13.58 10.94
N GLY A 132 -1.97 12.37 11.38
CA GLY A 132 -2.99 11.41 11.76
C GLY A 132 -2.45 10.02 12.03
N LYS A 133 -3.34 9.02 11.93
CA LYS A 133 -3.05 7.60 12.17
C LYS A 133 -3.21 6.79 10.90
N PHE A 134 -2.30 5.89 10.66
CA PHE A 134 -2.49 4.82 9.70
C PHE A 134 -3.62 3.89 10.18
N LYS A 135 -4.52 3.53 9.28
CA LYS A 135 -5.65 2.63 9.59
C LYS A 135 -5.32 1.18 9.29
N GLU A 136 -4.59 0.95 8.25
CA GLU A 136 -4.24 -0.37 7.73
C GLU A 136 -2.72 -0.59 7.76
N GLY A 137 -2.31 -1.83 7.54
CA GLY A 137 -0.92 -2.22 7.42
C GLY A 137 -0.24 -2.55 8.75
N PRO A 138 1.01 -3.00 8.67
CA PRO A 138 1.75 -3.56 9.81
C PRO A 138 2.05 -2.56 10.94
N ILE A 139 1.99 -1.26 10.65
CA ILE A 139 2.11 -0.22 11.67
C ILE A 139 0.77 0.46 11.96
N GLY A 140 -0.24 0.30 11.12
CA GLY A 140 -1.46 1.13 11.18
C GLY A 140 -2.68 0.44 11.71
N GLY A 141 -2.79 -0.84 11.60
CA GLY A 141 -3.88 -1.60 12.20
C GLY A 141 -3.65 -1.78 13.69
N ALA A 142 -4.69 -1.81 14.50
CA ALA A 142 -4.57 -2.38 15.82
C ALA A 142 -4.05 -3.82 15.64
N TRP A 143 -2.78 -4.03 15.85
CA TRP A 143 -2.22 -5.34 15.99
C TRP A 143 -2.69 -5.86 17.35
N THR A 144 -3.81 -6.53 17.35
CA THR A 144 -4.19 -7.37 18.48
C THR A 144 -3.66 -8.76 18.14
N GLY A 145 -2.54 -9.11 18.71
CA GLY A 145 -1.97 -10.45 18.61
C GLY A 145 -1.66 -10.99 19.97
N SER A 146 -2.08 -12.21 20.26
CA SER A 146 -1.56 -12.95 21.41
C SER A 146 -0.25 -13.61 20.99
N TYR A 147 0.85 -13.20 21.59
CA TYR A 147 2.15 -13.83 21.42
C TYR A 147 2.39 -14.80 22.57
N ASN A 148 2.51 -16.09 22.25
CA ASN A 148 2.98 -17.09 23.20
C ASN A 148 4.51 -17.09 23.23
N LEU A 149 5.09 -16.44 24.23
CA LEU A 149 6.51 -16.57 24.56
C LEU A 149 6.68 -17.63 25.67
N GLY A 150 6.72 -18.88 25.30
CA GLY A 150 6.79 -20.00 26.25
C GLY A 150 5.44 -20.34 26.89
N ALA A 151 5.32 -20.25 28.20
CA ALA A 151 4.07 -20.55 28.94
C ALA A 151 3.20 -19.30 29.21
N ASP A 152 3.60 -18.14 28.72
CA ASP A 152 2.92 -16.87 29.00
C ASP A 152 2.33 -16.24 27.74
N ASP A 153 1.07 -15.80 27.85
CA ASP A 153 0.33 -15.07 26.82
C ASP A 153 0.56 -13.57 26.98
N TYR A 154 0.92 -12.90 25.89
CA TYR A 154 1.06 -11.44 25.81
C TYR A 154 0.06 -10.89 24.84
N ASP A 155 -0.74 -9.93 25.24
CA ASP A 155 -1.59 -9.15 24.34
C ASP A 155 -0.83 -7.89 23.89
N VAL A 156 -0.68 -7.74 22.59
CA VAL A 156 0.02 -6.61 21.98
C VAL A 156 -0.97 -5.78 21.17
N GLU A 157 -1.10 -4.51 21.51
CA GLU A 157 -1.80 -3.53 20.69
C GLU A 157 -0.78 -2.55 20.12
N ALA A 158 -0.70 -2.44 18.80
CA ALA A 158 0.17 -1.50 18.12
C ALA A 158 -0.61 -0.52 17.26
N SER A 159 -0.15 0.70 17.18
CA SER A 159 -0.68 1.74 16.28
C SER A 159 0.44 2.69 15.88
N ALA A 160 0.32 3.34 14.73
CA ALA A 160 1.26 4.37 14.35
C ALA A 160 0.57 5.65 13.87
N LYS A 161 1.13 6.78 14.27
CA LYS A 161 0.79 8.10 13.76
C LYS A 161 1.90 8.57 12.83
N THR A 162 1.59 9.52 11.97
CA THR A 162 2.61 10.24 11.22
C THR A 162 2.28 11.72 11.11
N ALA A 163 3.33 12.54 11.14
CA ALA A 163 3.33 13.88 10.59
C ALA A 163 4.03 13.80 9.24
N TYR A 164 3.43 14.36 8.20
CA TYR A 164 3.98 14.27 6.86
C TYR A 164 3.93 15.59 6.10
N GLY A 165 4.83 15.70 5.12
CA GLY A 165 4.88 16.81 4.18
C GLY A 165 5.29 16.33 2.80
N GLU A 166 4.69 16.92 1.75
CA GLU A 166 4.92 16.57 0.35
C GLU A 166 5.01 17.83 -0.49
N LEU A 167 5.93 17.85 -1.44
CA LEU A 167 6.07 18.90 -2.45
C LEU A 167 6.12 18.26 -3.82
N GLU A 168 5.27 18.72 -4.73
CA GLU A 168 5.20 18.23 -6.10
C GLU A 168 5.38 19.42 -7.07
N GLY A 169 6.16 19.21 -8.12
CA GLY A 169 6.28 20.12 -9.25
C GLY A 169 5.66 19.51 -10.50
N PHE A 170 4.79 20.23 -11.19
CA PHE A 170 4.13 19.80 -12.41
C PHE A 170 4.79 20.42 -13.64
N PHE A 171 5.04 19.62 -14.63
CA PHE A 171 5.70 20.10 -15.83
C PHE A 171 5.22 19.36 -17.08
N GLY A 172 5.67 19.87 -18.22
CA GLY A 172 5.42 19.30 -19.52
C GLY A 172 4.16 19.83 -20.18
N GLY A 173 4.27 20.05 -21.46
CA GLY A 173 3.18 20.40 -22.39
C GLY A 173 3.13 19.39 -23.55
N GLY A 174 2.03 19.36 -24.29
CA GLY A 174 1.87 18.44 -25.39
C GLY A 174 1.99 16.97 -24.96
N ARG A 175 2.98 16.24 -25.46
CA ARG A 175 3.19 14.80 -25.15
C ARG A 175 3.63 14.53 -23.71
N MET A 176 4.14 15.52 -23.01
CA MET A 176 4.62 15.41 -21.62
C MET A 176 3.59 15.94 -20.60
N ALA A 177 2.42 16.35 -21.04
CA ALA A 177 1.39 16.87 -20.14
C ALA A 177 1.07 15.89 -19.01
N GLY A 178 0.96 16.41 -17.78
CA GLY A 178 0.68 15.62 -16.60
C GLY A 178 1.91 14.96 -15.96
N SER A 179 3.13 15.31 -16.41
CA SER A 179 4.37 14.89 -15.75
C SER A 179 4.55 15.62 -14.42
N ALA A 180 5.18 14.94 -13.46
CA ALA A 180 5.44 15.48 -12.15
C ALA A 180 6.76 14.93 -11.56
N VAL A 181 7.35 15.70 -10.68
CA VAL A 181 8.40 15.28 -9.76
C VAL A 181 7.99 15.67 -8.35
N GLY A 182 8.38 14.91 -7.36
CA GLY A 182 8.03 15.24 -5.99
C GLY A 182 9.02 14.69 -4.98
N VAL A 183 8.95 15.26 -3.80
CA VAL A 183 9.64 14.80 -2.61
C VAL A 183 8.65 14.74 -1.46
N TYR A 184 8.82 13.79 -0.56
CA TYR A 184 7.96 13.62 0.59
C TYR A 184 8.72 13.14 1.81
N TYR A 185 8.16 13.45 2.96
CA TYR A 185 8.69 13.10 4.26
C TYR A 185 7.56 12.63 5.18
N ASN A 186 7.81 11.58 5.93
CA ASN A 186 6.94 11.11 7.00
C ASN A 186 7.78 10.88 8.25
N ASN A 187 7.35 11.44 9.36
CA ASN A 187 7.84 11.05 10.68
C ASN A 187 6.80 10.10 11.29
N ILE A 188 7.09 8.82 11.24
CA ILE A 188 6.22 7.77 11.75
C ILE A 188 6.53 7.58 13.23
N MET A 189 5.50 7.62 14.06
CA MET A 189 5.56 7.50 15.51
C MET A 189 4.81 6.23 15.94
N PRO A 190 5.49 5.06 15.93
CA PRO A 190 4.89 3.81 16.38
C PRO A 190 4.63 3.86 17.88
N ASN A 191 3.55 3.22 18.30
CA ASN A 191 3.20 3.04 19.72
C ASN A 191 2.69 1.62 19.91
N ALA A 192 3.20 0.93 20.90
CA ALA A 192 2.70 -0.39 21.29
C ALA A 192 2.36 -0.43 22.77
N SER A 193 1.33 -1.18 23.07
CA SER A 193 0.92 -1.54 24.42
C SER A 193 1.03 -3.06 24.55
N VAL A 194 1.82 -3.54 25.48
CA VAL A 194 2.00 -4.97 25.74
C VAL A 194 1.40 -5.28 27.11
N THR A 195 0.38 -6.10 27.12
CA THR A 195 -0.28 -6.55 28.36
C THR A 195 0.10 -8.00 28.63
N HIS A 196 0.66 -8.24 29.83
CA HIS A 196 0.97 -9.56 30.34
C HIS A 196 0.30 -9.73 31.71
N LYS A 197 -0.65 -10.65 31.79
CA LYS A 197 -1.49 -10.81 32.99
C LYS A 197 -2.18 -9.47 33.34
N ASP A 198 -1.90 -8.94 34.52
CA ASP A 198 -2.48 -7.67 34.99
C ASP A 198 -1.54 -6.46 34.83
N THR A 199 -0.43 -6.63 34.11
CA THR A 199 0.57 -5.57 33.91
C THR A 199 0.60 -5.14 32.45
N THR A 200 0.31 -3.87 32.19
CA THR A 200 0.41 -3.25 30.88
C THR A 200 1.66 -2.39 30.82
N ILE A 201 2.55 -2.68 29.88
CA ILE A 201 3.72 -1.88 29.57
C ILE A 201 3.40 -1.10 28.30
N ASN A 202 3.36 0.23 28.41
CA ASN A 202 3.25 1.11 27.26
C ASN A 202 4.67 1.47 26.80
N GLY A 203 5.03 1.09 25.59
CA GLY A 203 6.28 1.41 24.96
C GLY A 203 6.04 2.24 23.70
N ALA A 204 6.78 3.34 23.55
CA ALA A 204 6.93 3.96 22.25
C ALA A 204 8.18 3.35 21.61
N PHE A 205 8.04 2.87 20.39
CA PHE A 205 9.21 2.58 19.57
C PHE A 205 9.87 3.90 19.11
N ASP A 206 11.12 3.84 18.73
CA ASP A 206 11.76 4.99 18.13
C ASP A 206 11.02 5.46 16.88
N ASN A 207 10.96 6.78 16.68
CA ASN A 207 10.36 7.33 15.47
C ASN A 207 11.13 6.89 14.24
N ILE A 208 10.37 6.63 13.17
CA ILE A 208 10.92 6.25 11.87
C ILE A 208 10.78 7.42 10.92
N ASP A 209 11.90 7.91 10.43
CA ASP A 209 11.93 8.93 9.39
C ASP A 209 11.93 8.29 8.01
N VAL A 210 10.91 8.59 7.22
CA VAL A 210 10.80 8.16 5.81
C VAL A 210 10.99 9.36 4.91
N TRP A 211 11.96 9.28 4.01
CA TRP A 211 12.19 10.23 2.95
C TRP A 211 11.95 9.57 1.61
N GLY A 212 11.24 10.25 0.74
CA GLY A 212 11.03 9.75 -0.60
C GLY A 212 11.14 10.84 -1.65
N ALA A 213 11.43 10.39 -2.87
CA ALA A 213 11.44 11.22 -4.06
C ALA A 213 10.94 10.42 -5.26
N TYR A 214 10.22 11.07 -6.16
CA TYR A 214 9.73 10.43 -7.36
C TYR A 214 9.81 11.34 -8.59
N ALA A 215 9.79 10.69 -9.75
CA ALA A 215 9.55 11.31 -11.04
C ALA A 215 8.56 10.47 -11.85
N SER A 216 7.48 11.07 -12.32
CA SER A 216 6.51 10.48 -13.24
C SER A 216 6.47 11.30 -14.52
N VAL A 217 6.92 10.72 -15.63
CA VAL A 217 7.12 11.44 -16.90
C VAL A 217 6.27 10.80 -17.99
N ASN A 218 5.37 11.59 -18.55
CA ASN A 218 4.57 11.20 -19.71
C ASN A 218 5.28 11.56 -21.03
N PHE A 219 5.25 10.68 -21.99
CA PHE A 219 5.73 10.94 -23.35
C PHE A 219 4.86 10.20 -24.38
N GLY A 220 3.84 10.88 -24.82
CA GLY A 220 2.82 10.32 -25.70
C GLY A 220 1.94 9.30 -24.99
N LYS A 221 1.97 8.03 -25.41
CA LYS A 221 1.24 6.94 -24.77
C LYS A 221 2.03 6.25 -23.65
N TRP A 222 3.26 6.67 -23.40
CA TRP A 222 4.12 6.10 -22.39
C TRP A 222 4.11 6.95 -21.13
N ASN A 223 4.21 6.29 -19.98
CA ASN A 223 4.55 6.88 -18.69
C ASN A 223 5.74 6.13 -18.10
N ALA A 224 6.77 6.84 -17.69
CA ALA A 224 7.88 6.31 -16.92
C ALA A 224 7.81 6.87 -15.50
N LEU A 225 7.77 6.00 -14.51
CA LEU A 225 7.77 6.32 -13.09
C LEU A 225 9.03 5.74 -12.45
N ALA A 226 9.69 6.54 -11.63
CA ALA A 226 10.71 6.09 -10.69
C ALA A 226 10.39 6.65 -9.32
N ASN A 227 10.47 5.83 -8.29
CA ASN A 227 10.28 6.20 -6.89
C ASN A 227 11.40 5.61 -6.04
N TYR A 228 11.88 6.41 -5.11
CA TYR A 228 12.85 6.00 -4.10
C TYR A 228 12.32 6.37 -2.71
N GLU A 229 12.44 5.45 -1.78
CA GLU A 229 12.15 5.68 -0.36
C GLU A 229 13.32 5.20 0.47
N THR A 230 13.64 5.92 1.54
CA THR A 230 14.59 5.48 2.55
C THR A 230 13.96 5.61 3.93
N TYR A 231 14.10 4.54 4.70
CA TYR A 231 13.58 4.39 6.07
C TYR A 231 14.80 4.40 6.98
N ARG A 232 14.86 5.34 7.89
CA ARG A 232 16.02 5.53 8.74
C ARG A 232 15.89 4.77 10.03
N ASP A 233 17.01 4.16 10.43
CA ASP A 233 17.17 3.49 11.71
C ASP A 233 16.15 2.35 11.98
N VAL A 234 15.76 1.62 10.94
CA VAL A 234 14.72 0.58 11.01
C VAL A 234 15.26 -0.85 11.08
N ILE A 235 16.53 -1.08 10.77
CA ILE A 235 17.12 -2.42 10.80
C ILE A 235 17.96 -2.54 12.06
N ASP A 236 17.54 -3.36 13.02
CA ASP A 236 18.38 -3.73 14.17
C ASP A 236 19.33 -4.88 13.79
N ASN A 237 20.62 -4.60 13.82
CA ASN A 237 21.65 -5.59 13.53
C ASN A 237 22.03 -6.46 14.75
N GLY A 238 21.28 -6.37 15.85
CA GLY A 238 21.49 -7.17 17.06
C GLY A 238 22.75 -6.79 17.88
N ASN A 239 23.44 -5.73 17.50
CA ASN A 239 24.66 -5.23 18.17
C ASN A 239 24.52 -3.78 18.67
N GLY A 240 23.28 -3.26 18.70
CA GLY A 240 22.98 -1.89 19.07
C GLY A 240 23.25 -0.87 17.96
N SER A 241 23.57 -1.31 16.74
CA SER A 241 23.65 -0.44 15.57
C SER A 241 22.38 -0.60 14.74
N LYS A 242 21.84 0.50 14.27
CA LYS A 242 20.70 0.56 13.36
C LYS A 242 21.16 0.89 11.96
N ASP A 243 20.47 0.37 10.96
CA ASP A 243 20.75 0.62 9.55
C ASP A 243 19.47 1.09 8.85
N ASN A 244 19.63 1.67 7.66
CA ASN A 244 18.53 2.16 6.86
C ASN A 244 18.03 1.06 5.92
N ALA A 245 16.75 1.13 5.61
CA ALA A 245 16.15 0.32 4.56
C ALA A 245 15.77 1.20 3.37
N ASP A 246 16.13 0.77 2.18
CA ASP A 246 15.88 1.49 0.94
C ASP A 246 14.92 0.72 0.04
N VAL A 247 14.04 1.46 -0.63
CA VAL A 247 13.14 0.92 -1.65
C VAL A 247 13.27 1.70 -2.94
N TRP A 248 13.42 0.96 -4.03
CA TRP A 248 13.40 1.47 -5.39
C TRP A 248 12.27 0.82 -6.17
N VAL A 249 11.45 1.64 -6.80
CA VAL A 249 10.42 1.21 -7.74
C VAL A 249 10.63 1.93 -9.06
N GLY A 250 10.69 1.15 -10.14
CA GLY A 250 10.68 1.68 -11.50
C GLY A 250 9.52 1.06 -12.27
N LYS A 251 8.69 1.86 -12.94
CA LYS A 251 7.56 1.37 -13.73
C LYS A 251 7.49 2.07 -15.08
N LEU A 252 7.33 1.29 -16.13
CA LEU A 252 7.08 1.78 -17.47
C LEU A 252 5.71 1.28 -17.93
N THR A 253 4.82 2.20 -18.27
CA THR A 253 3.45 1.90 -18.70
C THR A 253 3.24 2.39 -20.14
N TYR A 254 2.57 1.59 -20.95
CA TYR A 254 2.10 1.96 -22.28
C TYR A 254 0.58 1.92 -22.31
N GLY A 255 -0.04 2.99 -22.78
CA GLY A 255 -1.50 3.11 -22.85
C GLY A 255 -2.09 3.72 -21.58
N ALA A 256 -3.38 3.60 -21.45
CA ALA A 256 -4.14 4.01 -20.26
C ALA A 256 -5.48 3.28 -20.24
N ALA A 257 -5.66 2.36 -19.33
CA ALA A 257 -6.95 1.78 -19.04
C ALA A 257 -7.82 2.79 -18.27
N ASN A 258 -9.05 2.97 -18.71
CA ASN A 258 -9.98 3.90 -18.09
C ASN A 258 -11.37 3.28 -17.98
N PHE A 259 -11.89 3.16 -16.78
CA PHE A 259 -13.21 2.59 -16.51
C PHE A 259 -14.35 3.23 -17.31
N ALA A 260 -14.27 4.52 -17.61
CA ALA A 260 -15.28 5.21 -18.40
C ALA A 260 -15.19 4.89 -19.91
N THR A 261 -14.07 4.34 -20.39
CA THR A 261 -13.78 4.17 -21.82
C THR A 261 -13.62 2.69 -22.17
N PRO A 262 -14.69 2.02 -22.66
CA PRO A 262 -14.59 0.63 -23.11
C PRO A 262 -13.51 0.43 -24.18
N LYS A 263 -12.84 -0.72 -24.13
CA LYS A 263 -11.72 -1.11 -24.99
C LYS A 263 -10.41 -0.33 -24.74
N SER A 264 -10.38 0.56 -23.76
CA SER A 264 -9.11 1.12 -23.30
C SER A 264 -8.29 0.07 -22.56
N TRP A 265 -6.98 0.17 -22.68
CA TRP A 265 -6.06 -0.75 -22.05
C TRP A 265 -4.72 -0.09 -21.78
N ASP A 266 -4.02 -0.65 -20.86
CA ASP A 266 -2.59 -0.42 -20.70
C ASP A 266 -1.85 -1.73 -20.42
N ALA A 267 -0.54 -1.67 -20.60
CA ALA A 267 0.39 -2.71 -20.22
C ALA A 267 1.60 -2.06 -19.57
N TRP A 268 2.13 -2.72 -18.56
CA TRP A 268 3.24 -2.17 -17.80
C TRP A 268 4.26 -3.23 -17.41
N VAL A 269 5.48 -2.77 -17.20
CA VAL A 269 6.56 -3.49 -16.56
C VAL A 269 7.03 -2.69 -15.36
N GLU A 270 7.31 -3.39 -14.26
CA GLU A 270 7.74 -2.81 -12.99
C GLU A 270 8.96 -3.56 -12.46
N TYR A 271 9.86 -2.83 -11.84
CA TYR A 271 10.96 -3.38 -11.07
C TYR A 271 10.88 -2.86 -9.63
N LEU A 272 10.95 -3.77 -8.69
CA LEU A 272 11.02 -3.51 -7.27
C LEU A 272 12.36 -3.99 -6.72
N ASN A 273 12.98 -3.16 -5.88
CA ASN A 273 14.13 -3.52 -5.07
C ASN A 273 13.90 -2.93 -3.67
N ALA A 274 13.48 -3.77 -2.75
CA ALA A 274 13.13 -3.39 -1.39
C ALA A 274 14.06 -4.08 -0.38
N ASP A 275 14.66 -3.30 0.51
CA ASP A 275 15.40 -3.83 1.64
C ASP A 275 14.46 -4.49 2.65
N GLN A 276 15.04 -5.23 3.56
CA GLN A 276 14.29 -5.78 4.68
C GLN A 276 13.83 -4.63 5.58
N PHE A 277 12.54 -4.63 5.88
CA PHE A 277 11.97 -3.77 6.92
C PHE A 277 11.74 -4.63 8.16
N ASP A 278 12.46 -4.34 9.21
CA ASP A 278 12.34 -5.05 10.46
C ASP A 278 12.45 -4.03 11.60
N ILE A 279 11.37 -3.79 12.29
CA ILE A 279 11.36 -2.98 13.51
C ILE A 279 11.27 -3.96 14.67
N ASP A 280 12.35 -4.13 15.41
CA ASP A 280 12.44 -4.98 16.59
C ASP A 280 11.90 -6.41 16.34
N GLY A 281 12.21 -7.00 15.16
CA GLY A 281 11.75 -8.32 14.76
C GLY A 281 10.32 -8.33 14.17
N THR A 282 9.71 -7.17 13.95
CA THR A 282 8.39 -7.08 13.35
C THR A 282 8.52 -6.73 11.86
N PHE A 283 8.11 -7.65 11.00
CA PHE A 283 8.05 -7.42 9.56
C PHE A 283 7.09 -6.29 9.22
N ILE A 284 7.55 -5.33 8.43
CA ILE A 284 6.73 -4.24 7.91
C ILE A 284 6.57 -4.46 6.41
N GLY A 285 5.36 -4.86 6.01
CA GLY A 285 4.98 -4.96 4.60
C GLY A 285 4.56 -3.62 4.01
N SER A 286 4.12 -3.65 2.78
CA SER A 286 3.56 -2.51 2.07
C SER A 286 2.04 -2.68 1.92
N THR A 287 1.28 -1.62 2.12
CA THR A 287 -0.17 -1.61 1.81
C THR A 287 -0.46 -1.05 0.43
N ASN A 288 0.55 -0.54 -0.26
CA ASN A 288 0.41 0.01 -1.62
C ASN A 288 0.94 -0.95 -2.67
N GLY A 289 0.24 -1.02 -3.78
CA GLY A 289 0.60 -1.86 -4.91
C GLY A 289 -0.21 -3.15 -5.03
N TRP A 290 0.26 -4.01 -5.92
CA TRP A 290 -0.43 -5.26 -6.29
C TRP A 290 0.19 -6.50 -5.64
N ARG A 291 1.41 -6.38 -5.11
CA ARG A 291 2.17 -7.50 -4.55
C ARG A 291 1.68 -7.90 -3.17
N ASN A 292 1.80 -9.18 -2.86
CA ASN A 292 1.61 -9.69 -1.49
C ASN A 292 2.72 -9.23 -0.55
N ASP A 293 2.46 -9.29 0.74
CA ASP A 293 3.38 -8.86 1.79
C ASP A 293 4.75 -9.56 1.70
N SER A 294 4.77 -10.85 1.39
CA SER A 294 6.00 -11.63 1.16
C SER A 294 6.87 -11.12 0.01
N LEU A 295 6.29 -10.35 -0.92
CA LEU A 295 6.97 -9.77 -2.08
C LEU A 295 7.20 -8.26 -1.94
N THR A 296 7.14 -7.73 -0.73
CA THR A 296 7.27 -6.29 -0.47
C THR A 296 8.47 -5.91 0.38
N SER A 297 9.17 -6.87 0.96
CA SER A 297 10.35 -6.64 1.81
C SER A 297 11.42 -7.69 1.54
N ASN A 298 12.69 -7.33 1.69
CA ASN A 298 13.84 -8.20 1.44
C ASN A 298 13.86 -8.81 0.04
N VAL A 299 13.46 -8.06 -0.98
CA VAL A 299 13.18 -8.63 -2.30
C VAL A 299 13.68 -7.77 -3.45
N LYS A 300 14.09 -8.42 -4.52
CA LYS A 300 14.21 -7.88 -5.88
C LYS A 300 13.28 -8.67 -6.77
N SER A 301 12.43 -7.98 -7.52
CA SER A 301 11.42 -8.63 -8.34
C SER A 301 11.01 -7.77 -9.51
N TRP A 302 10.81 -8.40 -10.66
CA TRP A 302 10.13 -7.80 -11.79
C TRP A 302 8.65 -8.13 -11.73
N GLY A 303 7.84 -7.29 -12.34
CA GLY A 303 6.42 -7.52 -12.54
C GLY A 303 5.98 -7.04 -13.92
N VAL A 304 4.98 -7.69 -14.46
CA VAL A 304 4.28 -7.23 -15.67
C VAL A 304 2.79 -7.27 -15.41
N GLY A 305 2.05 -6.40 -16.06
CA GLY A 305 0.60 -6.44 -15.97
C GLY A 305 -0.07 -5.83 -17.19
N VAL A 306 -1.35 -6.17 -17.32
CA VAL A 306 -2.25 -5.63 -18.33
C VAL A 306 -3.58 -5.34 -17.68
N ASP A 307 -4.08 -4.13 -17.89
CA ASP A 307 -5.42 -3.71 -17.51
C ASP A 307 -6.26 -3.49 -18.77
N TYR A 308 -7.44 -4.08 -18.83
CA TYR A 308 -8.34 -3.97 -19.97
C TYR A 308 -9.77 -3.65 -19.55
N THR A 309 -10.28 -2.51 -20.01
CA THR A 309 -11.68 -2.09 -19.80
C THR A 309 -12.56 -2.76 -20.86
N PHE A 310 -13.13 -3.92 -20.54
CA PHE A 310 -13.94 -4.68 -21.49
C PHE A 310 -15.36 -4.10 -21.69
N ALA A 311 -15.87 -3.38 -20.69
CA ALA A 311 -17.12 -2.65 -20.75
C ALA A 311 -17.01 -1.36 -19.92
N LYS A 312 -17.92 -0.41 -20.13
CA LYS A 312 -17.97 0.77 -19.26
C LYS A 312 -18.07 0.34 -17.80
N ASN A 313 -17.22 0.90 -16.97
CA ASN A 313 -17.13 0.61 -15.54
C ASN A 313 -16.74 -0.83 -15.18
N ALA A 314 -16.15 -1.58 -16.12
CA ALA A 314 -15.72 -2.96 -15.89
C ALA A 314 -14.33 -3.22 -16.48
N GLN A 315 -13.39 -3.63 -15.66
CA GLN A 315 -12.01 -3.95 -16.05
C GLN A 315 -11.65 -5.39 -15.67
N PHE A 316 -10.84 -5.98 -16.53
CA PHE A 316 -10.06 -7.17 -16.21
C PHE A 316 -8.60 -6.76 -16.08
N GLN A 317 -7.94 -7.24 -15.02
CA GLN A 317 -6.55 -6.93 -14.70
C GLN A 317 -5.82 -8.23 -14.45
N VAL A 318 -4.61 -8.35 -15.00
CA VAL A 318 -3.74 -9.50 -14.78
C VAL A 318 -2.33 -9.03 -14.52
N MET A 319 -1.68 -9.62 -13.53
CA MET A 319 -0.33 -9.27 -13.09
C MET A 319 0.44 -10.55 -12.78
N GLN A 320 1.75 -10.50 -13.08
CA GLN A 320 2.68 -11.60 -12.83
C GLN A 320 4.02 -11.06 -12.35
N SER A 321 4.51 -11.55 -11.21
CA SER A 321 5.90 -11.33 -10.81
C SER A 321 6.81 -12.36 -11.47
N PHE A 322 8.07 -12.01 -11.65
CA PHE A 322 9.08 -12.91 -12.18
C PHE A 322 10.49 -12.46 -11.78
N ALA A 323 11.44 -13.39 -11.86
CA ALA A 323 12.82 -13.18 -11.45
C ALA A 323 12.94 -12.61 -10.03
N THR A 324 12.07 -13.10 -9.16
CA THR A 324 12.03 -12.73 -7.74
C THR A 324 13.18 -13.40 -6.99
N SER A 325 13.87 -12.64 -6.17
CA SER A 325 14.94 -13.15 -5.32
C SER A 325 15.01 -12.39 -4.01
N ALA A 326 15.35 -13.09 -2.92
CA ALA A 326 15.66 -12.45 -1.66
C ALA A 326 16.98 -11.66 -1.75
N LYS A 327 17.06 -10.54 -1.05
CA LYS A 327 18.30 -9.72 -0.96
C LYS A 327 19.24 -10.28 0.10
N LYS A 328 18.68 -10.81 1.20
CA LYS A 328 19.42 -11.42 2.33
C LYS A 328 18.73 -12.74 2.68
N GLY A 329 19.52 -13.75 3.07
CA GLY A 329 19.03 -15.09 3.42
C GLY A 329 19.06 -16.07 2.25
N ASP A 330 18.65 -17.30 2.49
CA ASP A 330 18.81 -18.42 1.57
C ASP A 330 17.54 -18.77 0.77
N ALA A 331 16.38 -18.21 1.11
CA ALA A 331 15.10 -18.50 0.47
C ALA A 331 14.64 -17.36 -0.43
N ASP A 332 14.44 -17.65 -1.71
CA ASP A 332 13.76 -16.73 -2.62
C ASP A 332 12.25 -16.85 -2.42
N PRO A 333 11.50 -15.73 -2.32
CA PRO A 333 10.03 -15.78 -2.29
C PRO A 333 9.48 -16.32 -3.61
N GLY A 334 8.28 -16.87 -3.56
CA GLY A 334 7.58 -17.37 -4.73
C GLY A 334 7.17 -16.29 -5.71
N GLU A 335 6.85 -16.71 -6.93
CA GLU A 335 6.29 -15.81 -7.93
C GLU A 335 4.78 -15.65 -7.73
N GLU A 336 4.29 -14.44 -7.86
CA GLU A 336 2.86 -14.12 -7.69
C GLU A 336 2.18 -13.98 -9.05
N THR A 337 1.03 -14.63 -9.17
CA THR A 337 0.05 -14.41 -10.25
C THR A 337 -1.22 -13.84 -9.64
N ARG A 338 -1.68 -12.71 -10.14
CA ARG A 338 -2.94 -12.11 -9.74
C ARG A 338 -3.80 -11.84 -10.97
N ALA A 339 -5.07 -12.23 -10.92
CA ALA A 339 -6.07 -11.88 -11.91
C ALA A 339 -7.32 -11.38 -11.20
N GLN A 340 -7.91 -10.29 -11.69
CA GLN A 340 -9.10 -9.74 -11.05
C GLN A 340 -10.04 -9.07 -12.03
N PHE A 341 -11.33 -9.13 -11.70
CA PHE A 341 -12.37 -8.30 -12.30
C PHE A 341 -12.75 -7.20 -11.32
N VAL A 342 -12.79 -5.97 -11.80
CA VAL A 342 -13.17 -4.79 -11.03
C VAL A 342 -14.34 -4.10 -11.70
N PHE A 343 -15.41 -3.89 -10.93
CA PHE A 343 -16.61 -3.17 -11.37
C PHE A 343 -16.77 -1.92 -10.52
N VAL A 344 -17.01 -0.78 -11.17
CA VAL A 344 -17.29 0.52 -10.53
C VAL A 344 -18.64 1.03 -10.97
N PHE A 345 -19.41 1.68 -10.08
CA PHE A 345 -20.76 2.19 -10.39
C PHE A 345 -21.09 3.39 -9.48
#